data_82b9e4a4b4249bf5db725ddbd7356b15
#
_entry.id   82b9e4a4b4249bf5db725ddbd7356b15
#
_cell.length_a   1.000
_cell.length_b   1.000
_cell.length_c   1.000
_cell.angle_alpha   90.00
_cell.angle_beta   90.00
_cell.angle_gamma   90.00
#
_symmetry.space_group_name_H-M   'P 1'
#
loop_
_entity.id
_entity.type
_entity.pdbx_description
1 polymer ?
#
loop_
_entity_poly.entity_id
_entity_poly.type
_entity_poly.pdbx_seq_one_letter_code
_entity_poly.pdbx_strand_id
1 'polypeptide(L)'
;MDYTYEDIAKMIDHSLLNPGLTDKELEKGCQQGVDYNCASVCIMPYYLKRCAEILRGSTVRASTTIAFPHGGHTTAIKLAEAKQALDDGGEELDTVVNISKVLSGDWDYVRKDLKAVIDLTHERGQKVKVIFENCYLKDEHKVRLCEICGELRADWVKTSTGYGRGARPSRI
;
A
#
# COMPACT_ATOMS: atom_id res chain seq x y z
N MET A 1 5.62 27.23 -9.89
CA MET A 1 5.93 26.57 -8.59
C MET A 1 7.27 25.88 -8.79
N ASP A 2 8.27 26.27 -8.03
CA ASP A 2 9.58 25.64 -8.11
C ASP A 2 9.61 24.54 -7.05
N TYR A 3 9.58 23.28 -7.49
CA TYR A 3 9.70 22.12 -6.58
C TYR A 3 11.18 21.88 -6.29
N THR A 4 11.50 21.64 -5.04
CA THR A 4 12.83 21.20 -4.62
C THR A 4 13.01 19.69 -4.84
N TYR A 5 14.23 19.20 -4.76
CA TYR A 5 14.51 17.78 -4.73
C TYR A 5 13.73 17.06 -3.61
N GLU A 6 13.69 17.66 -2.45
CA GLU A 6 13.06 17.10 -1.25
C GLU A 6 11.53 16.98 -1.41
N ASP A 7 10.90 17.99 -2.03
CA ASP A 7 9.47 17.94 -2.34
C ASP A 7 9.13 16.72 -3.22
N ILE A 8 9.96 16.46 -4.24
CA ILE A 8 9.76 15.32 -5.16
C ILE A 8 10.09 14.00 -4.47
N ALA A 9 11.20 13.92 -3.73
CA ALA A 9 11.58 12.71 -3.01
C ALA A 9 10.48 12.25 -2.04
N LYS A 10 9.84 13.18 -1.33
CA LYS A 10 8.72 12.92 -0.41
C LYS A 10 7.39 12.58 -1.09
N MET A 11 7.34 12.52 -2.42
CA MET A 11 6.20 11.98 -3.18
C MET A 11 6.43 10.53 -3.65
N ILE A 12 7.60 9.95 -3.40
CA ILE A 12 8.00 8.64 -3.93
C ILE A 12 7.87 7.57 -2.86
N ASP A 13 7.03 6.57 -3.14
CA ASP A 13 7.07 5.26 -2.46
C ASP A 13 8.07 4.37 -3.20
N HIS A 14 9.22 4.09 -2.59
CA HIS A 14 10.22 3.20 -3.17
C HIS A 14 9.76 1.75 -3.06
N SER A 15 9.36 1.14 -4.19
CA SER A 15 8.71 -0.17 -4.21
C SER A 15 9.70 -1.32 -4.37
N LEU A 16 9.72 -2.23 -3.40
CA LEU A 16 10.53 -3.46 -3.36
C LEU A 16 9.62 -4.69 -3.33
N LEU A 17 8.66 -4.76 -4.26
CA LEU A 17 7.61 -5.79 -4.31
C LEU A 17 7.89 -6.90 -5.32
N ASN A 18 8.98 -6.84 -6.09
CA ASN A 18 9.32 -7.89 -7.03
C ASN A 18 9.69 -9.18 -6.27
N PRO A 19 8.96 -10.29 -6.47
CA PRO A 19 9.19 -11.54 -5.75
C PRO A 19 10.53 -12.22 -6.06
N GLY A 20 11.25 -11.76 -7.08
CA GLY A 20 12.58 -12.25 -7.43
C GLY A 20 13.73 -11.56 -6.68
N LEU A 21 13.45 -10.57 -5.83
CA LEU A 21 14.49 -9.88 -5.04
C LEU A 21 14.98 -10.78 -3.91
N THR A 22 16.30 -10.83 -3.77
CA THR A 22 16.97 -11.49 -2.65
C THR A 22 17.00 -10.58 -1.43
N ASP A 23 17.21 -11.13 -0.23
CA ASP A 23 17.34 -10.36 1.01
C ASP A 23 18.41 -9.26 0.90
N LYS A 24 19.53 -9.55 0.23
CA LYS A 24 20.60 -8.56 0.00
C LYS A 24 20.13 -7.38 -0.87
N GLU A 25 19.33 -7.66 -1.89
CA GLU A 25 18.74 -6.62 -2.75
C GLU A 25 17.67 -5.82 -2.02
N LEU A 26 16.88 -6.47 -1.16
CA LEU A 26 15.90 -5.80 -0.29
C LEU A 26 16.61 -4.87 0.71
N GLU A 27 17.68 -5.30 1.38
CA GLU A 27 18.47 -4.43 2.27
C GLU A 27 19.05 -3.22 1.54
N LYS A 28 19.65 -3.47 0.36
CA LYS A 28 20.16 -2.39 -0.49
C LYS A 28 19.07 -1.41 -0.90
N GLY A 29 17.89 -1.92 -1.26
CA GLY A 29 16.74 -1.10 -1.61
C GLY A 29 16.24 -0.26 -0.43
N CYS A 30 16.17 -0.82 0.77
CA CYS A 30 15.83 -0.06 1.98
C CYS A 30 16.82 1.08 2.20
N GLN A 31 18.13 0.82 2.08
CA GLN A 31 19.15 1.84 2.21
C GLN A 31 19.03 2.93 1.13
N GLN A 32 18.72 2.56 -0.12
CA GLN A 32 18.45 3.53 -1.18
C GLN A 32 17.27 4.44 -0.83
N GLY A 33 16.19 3.89 -0.24
CA GLY A 33 15.06 4.70 0.24
C GLY A 33 15.50 5.76 1.25
N VAL A 34 16.42 5.42 2.16
CA VAL A 34 17.02 6.37 3.12
C VAL A 34 17.89 7.38 2.41
N ASP A 35 18.82 6.93 1.57
CA ASP A 35 19.81 7.79 0.88
C ASP A 35 19.13 8.86 0.00
N TYR A 36 18.03 8.49 -0.65
CA TYR A 36 17.23 9.39 -1.48
C TYR A 36 16.14 10.13 -0.72
N ASN A 37 15.99 9.88 0.59
CA ASN A 37 14.97 10.50 1.45
C ASN A 37 13.55 10.35 0.90
N CYS A 38 13.19 9.15 0.41
CA CYS A 38 11.85 8.88 -0.13
C CYS A 38 10.73 9.09 0.92
N ALA A 39 9.48 9.15 0.49
CA ALA A 39 8.33 9.18 1.39
C ALA A 39 8.24 7.88 2.21
N SER A 40 8.33 6.75 1.50
CA SER A 40 8.29 5.41 2.12
C SER A 40 9.13 4.40 1.34
N VAL A 41 9.41 3.26 1.98
CA VAL A 41 9.83 2.02 1.32
C VAL A 41 8.69 1.02 1.46
N CYS A 42 8.08 0.66 0.31
CA CYS A 42 7.01 -0.32 0.26
C CYS A 42 7.59 -1.70 -0.10
N ILE A 43 7.56 -2.62 0.85
CA ILE A 43 8.26 -3.91 0.78
C ILE A 43 7.31 -5.09 0.97
N MET A 44 7.73 -6.28 0.55
CA MET A 44 6.97 -7.52 0.79
C MET A 44 6.75 -7.76 2.29
N PRO A 45 5.55 -8.20 2.71
CA PRO A 45 5.18 -8.30 4.13
C PRO A 45 6.18 -9.07 5.00
N TYR A 46 6.74 -10.18 4.50
CA TYR A 46 7.67 -11.01 5.27
C TYR A 46 8.96 -10.27 5.67
N TYR A 47 9.34 -9.23 4.93
CA TYR A 47 10.57 -8.46 5.16
C TYR A 47 10.33 -7.13 5.88
N LEU A 48 9.06 -6.79 6.17
CA LEU A 48 8.68 -5.50 6.74
C LEU A 48 9.40 -5.19 8.05
N LYS A 49 9.48 -6.15 8.96
CA LYS A 49 10.16 -5.98 10.26
C LYS A 49 11.62 -5.56 10.08
N ARG A 50 12.34 -6.22 9.17
CA ARG A 50 13.72 -5.87 8.86
C ARG A 50 13.83 -4.51 8.18
N CYS A 51 12.90 -4.18 7.29
CA CYS A 51 12.80 -2.86 6.67
C CYS A 51 12.64 -1.76 7.74
N ALA A 52 11.69 -1.92 8.65
CA ALA A 52 11.46 -0.97 9.74
C ALA A 52 12.69 -0.78 10.64
N GLU A 53 13.48 -1.84 10.85
CA GLU A 53 14.76 -1.74 11.58
C GLU A 53 15.79 -0.88 10.82
N ILE A 54 15.92 -1.09 9.50
CA ILE A 54 16.87 -0.35 8.64
C ILE A 54 16.48 1.13 8.55
N LEU A 55 15.18 1.42 8.44
CA LEU A 55 14.66 2.79 8.31
C LEU A 55 14.66 3.57 9.63
N ARG A 56 14.94 2.93 10.76
CA ARG A 56 14.88 3.55 12.09
C ARG A 56 15.82 4.76 12.19
N GLY A 57 15.26 5.88 12.64
CA GLY A 57 16.01 7.13 12.78
C GLY A 57 16.05 7.98 11.50
N SER A 58 15.49 7.49 10.39
CA SER A 58 15.24 8.28 9.18
C SER A 58 13.83 8.89 9.21
N THR A 59 13.51 9.71 8.20
CA THR A 59 12.16 10.24 7.98
C THR A 59 11.38 9.42 6.93
N VAL A 60 11.93 8.28 6.52
CA VAL A 60 11.34 7.37 5.53
C VAL A 60 10.49 6.33 6.23
N ARG A 61 9.23 6.19 5.84
CA ARG A 61 8.30 5.28 6.48
C ARG A 61 8.44 3.85 5.97
N ALA A 62 8.31 2.89 6.88
CA ALA A 62 8.16 1.49 6.52
C ALA A 62 6.73 1.23 6.03
N SER A 63 6.57 0.75 4.80
CA SER A 63 5.28 0.47 4.19
C SER A 63 5.23 -0.96 3.67
N THR A 64 4.03 -1.54 3.63
CA THR A 64 3.80 -2.85 3.02
C THR A 64 2.40 -2.97 2.47
N THR A 65 2.12 -4.10 1.82
CA THR A 65 0.87 -4.37 1.12
C THR A 65 -0.02 -5.36 1.88
N ILE A 66 -1.36 -5.19 1.75
CA ILE A 66 -2.38 -6.05 2.34
C ILE A 66 -3.25 -6.64 1.23
N ALA A 67 -3.46 -7.95 1.23
CA ALA A 67 -4.20 -8.71 0.22
C ALA A 67 -3.68 -8.52 -1.21
N PHE A 68 -2.39 -8.33 -1.34
CA PHE A 68 -1.76 -7.97 -2.60
C PHE A 68 -1.37 -9.21 -3.45
N PRO A 69 -1.47 -9.15 -4.81
CA PRO A 69 -1.93 -7.99 -5.58
C PRO A 69 -3.44 -8.03 -5.92
N HIS A 70 -4.17 -9.09 -5.56
CA HIS A 70 -5.50 -9.37 -6.10
C HIS A 70 -6.68 -8.82 -5.28
N GLY A 71 -6.46 -8.44 -4.02
CA GLY A 71 -7.52 -7.97 -3.13
C GLY A 71 -8.56 -9.02 -2.72
N GLY A 72 -8.37 -10.29 -3.13
CA GLY A 72 -9.37 -11.35 -3.02
C GLY A 72 -9.43 -12.06 -1.67
N HIS A 73 -8.62 -11.69 -0.69
CA HIS A 73 -8.68 -12.26 0.65
C HIS A 73 -9.98 -11.88 1.36
N THR A 74 -10.43 -12.72 2.29
CA THR A 74 -11.54 -12.35 3.18
C THR A 74 -11.12 -11.21 4.09
N THR A 75 -12.07 -10.42 4.58
CA THR A 75 -11.82 -9.32 5.52
C THR A 75 -11.05 -9.79 6.76
N ALA A 76 -11.35 -10.99 7.28
CA ALA A 76 -10.65 -11.55 8.43
C ALA A 76 -9.16 -11.77 8.16
N ILE A 77 -8.80 -12.23 6.95
CA ILE A 77 -7.40 -12.42 6.55
C ILE A 77 -6.71 -11.07 6.34
N LYS A 78 -7.38 -10.11 5.70
CA LYS A 78 -6.84 -8.74 5.56
C LYS A 78 -6.54 -8.10 6.92
N LEU A 79 -7.43 -8.29 7.90
CA LEU A 79 -7.20 -7.81 9.27
C LEU A 79 -6.01 -8.52 9.94
N ALA A 80 -5.84 -9.82 9.74
CA ALA A 80 -4.70 -10.55 10.26
C ALA A 80 -3.37 -10.07 9.66
N GLU A 81 -3.34 -9.86 8.33
CA GLU A 81 -2.19 -9.28 7.62
C GLU A 81 -1.89 -7.86 8.12
N ALA A 82 -2.91 -6.99 8.22
CA ALA A 82 -2.75 -5.62 8.68
C ALA A 82 -2.24 -5.56 10.12
N LYS A 83 -2.80 -6.40 11.01
CA LYS A 83 -2.33 -6.49 12.39
C LYS A 83 -0.87 -6.91 12.46
N GLN A 84 -0.48 -7.96 11.73
CA GLN A 84 0.91 -8.42 11.70
C GLN A 84 1.83 -7.32 11.15
N ALA A 85 1.44 -6.66 10.06
CA ALA A 85 2.23 -5.58 9.49
C ALA A 85 2.46 -4.42 10.48
N LEU A 86 1.42 -4.02 11.23
CA LEU A 86 1.53 -3.00 12.26
C LEU A 86 2.41 -3.44 13.44
N ASP A 87 2.31 -4.70 13.85
CA ASP A 87 3.15 -5.28 14.91
C ASP A 87 4.63 -5.38 14.47
N ASP A 88 4.91 -5.54 13.18
CA ASP A 88 6.24 -5.56 12.57
C ASP A 88 6.82 -4.16 12.28
N GLY A 89 6.11 -3.10 12.64
CA GLY A 89 6.57 -1.72 12.53
C GLY A 89 6.15 -1.00 11.25
N GLY A 90 5.13 -1.52 10.55
CA GLY A 90 4.53 -0.83 9.40
C GLY A 90 3.87 0.49 9.80
N GLU A 91 4.22 1.55 9.11
CA GLU A 91 3.69 2.90 9.30
C GLU A 91 2.70 3.31 8.20
N GLU A 92 2.73 2.60 7.08
CA GLU A 92 1.83 2.80 5.93
C GLU A 92 1.40 1.44 5.37
N LEU A 93 0.09 1.22 5.24
CA LEU A 93 -0.46 -0.03 4.70
C LEU A 93 -1.18 0.23 3.37
N ASP A 94 -0.75 -0.45 2.31
CA ASP A 94 -1.35 -0.38 0.97
C ASP A 94 -2.32 -1.55 0.76
N THR A 95 -3.61 -1.36 1.09
CA THR A 95 -4.61 -2.42 0.97
C THR A 95 -5.28 -2.44 -0.41
N VAL A 96 -5.38 -3.62 -1.02
CA VAL A 96 -6.09 -3.77 -2.31
C VAL A 96 -7.58 -4.00 -2.06
N VAL A 97 -8.43 -3.22 -2.74
CA VAL A 97 -9.88 -3.43 -2.70
C VAL A 97 -10.25 -4.83 -3.24
N ASN A 98 -11.34 -5.41 -2.76
CA ASN A 98 -11.85 -6.64 -3.36
C ASN A 98 -12.47 -6.32 -4.74
N ILE A 99 -11.68 -6.49 -5.79
CA ILE A 99 -12.03 -6.14 -7.17
C ILE A 99 -13.30 -6.88 -7.63
N SER A 100 -13.43 -8.16 -7.30
CA SER A 100 -14.62 -8.95 -7.68
C SER A 100 -15.89 -8.42 -7.04
N LYS A 101 -15.82 -7.92 -5.81
CA LYS A 101 -16.96 -7.32 -5.11
C LYS A 101 -17.32 -5.95 -5.70
N VAL A 102 -16.33 -5.16 -6.11
CA VAL A 102 -16.57 -3.91 -6.85
C VAL A 102 -17.30 -4.19 -8.16
N LEU A 103 -16.79 -5.13 -8.96
CA LEU A 103 -17.38 -5.50 -10.24
C LEU A 103 -18.80 -6.11 -10.10
N SER A 104 -19.09 -6.73 -8.95
CA SER A 104 -20.42 -7.28 -8.62
C SER A 104 -21.39 -6.23 -8.07
N GLY A 105 -20.93 -4.99 -7.85
CA GLY A 105 -21.74 -3.93 -7.25
C GLY A 105 -22.09 -4.16 -5.76
N ASP A 106 -21.36 -5.06 -5.08
CA ASP A 106 -21.56 -5.34 -3.64
C ASP A 106 -20.85 -4.28 -2.78
N TRP A 107 -21.38 -3.07 -2.83
CA TRP A 107 -20.79 -1.90 -2.18
C TRP A 107 -20.81 -1.97 -0.65
N ASP A 108 -21.77 -2.71 -0.09
CA ASP A 108 -21.82 -2.93 1.36
C ASP A 108 -20.65 -3.79 1.83
N TYR A 109 -20.33 -4.84 1.08
CA TYR A 109 -19.13 -5.64 1.36
C TYR A 109 -17.87 -4.80 1.20
N VAL A 110 -17.72 -4.08 0.08
CA VAL A 110 -16.55 -3.23 -0.19
C VAL A 110 -16.33 -2.23 0.94
N ARG A 111 -17.38 -1.54 1.36
CA ARG A 111 -17.31 -0.58 2.46
C ARG A 111 -16.88 -1.23 3.78
N LYS A 112 -17.47 -2.35 4.15
CA LYS A 112 -17.15 -3.07 5.39
C LYS A 112 -15.70 -3.58 5.39
N ASP A 113 -15.26 -4.12 4.26
CA ASP A 113 -13.92 -4.66 4.07
C ASP A 113 -12.84 -3.56 4.21
N LEU A 114 -13.02 -2.43 3.51
CA LEU A 114 -12.11 -1.29 3.61
C LEU A 114 -12.15 -0.66 5.01
N LYS A 115 -13.36 -0.44 5.57
CA LYS A 115 -13.51 0.16 6.89
C LYS A 115 -12.74 -0.62 7.95
N ALA A 116 -12.79 -1.94 7.91
CA ALA A 116 -12.12 -2.78 8.89
C ALA A 116 -10.60 -2.58 8.90
N VAL A 117 -9.97 -2.50 7.73
CA VAL A 117 -8.52 -2.26 7.61
C VAL A 117 -8.16 -0.82 7.96
N ILE A 118 -8.96 0.15 7.51
CA ILE A 118 -8.74 1.58 7.78
C ILE A 118 -8.82 1.85 9.29
N ASP A 119 -9.88 1.39 9.95
CA ASP A 119 -10.07 1.61 11.38
C ASP A 119 -8.89 1.02 12.18
N LEU A 120 -8.53 -0.26 11.93
CA LEU A 120 -7.42 -0.91 12.61
C LEU A 120 -6.11 -0.14 12.43
N THR A 121 -5.84 0.36 11.22
CA THR A 121 -4.61 1.11 10.92
C THR A 121 -4.60 2.45 11.67
N HIS A 122 -5.71 3.17 11.66
CA HIS A 122 -5.85 4.45 12.33
C HIS A 122 -5.85 4.31 13.87
N GLU A 123 -6.41 3.24 14.43
CA GLU A 123 -6.34 2.95 15.88
C GLU A 123 -4.88 2.80 16.37
N ARG A 124 -3.97 2.42 15.48
CA ARG A 124 -2.52 2.35 15.76
C ARG A 124 -1.78 3.66 15.42
N GLY A 125 -2.49 4.72 15.02
CA GLY A 125 -1.91 6.00 14.62
C GLY A 125 -1.17 5.97 13.28
N GLN A 126 -1.38 4.93 12.47
CA GLN A 126 -0.70 4.73 11.20
C GLN A 126 -1.57 5.09 9.99
N LYS A 127 -1.01 5.06 8.79
CA LYS A 127 -1.61 5.52 7.55
C LYS A 127 -2.04 4.39 6.64
N VAL A 128 -3.10 4.61 5.86
CA VAL A 128 -3.61 3.61 4.91
C VAL A 128 -3.81 4.18 3.51
N LYS A 129 -3.38 3.41 2.53
CA LYS A 129 -3.57 3.67 1.12
C LYS A 129 -4.46 2.58 0.51
N VAL A 130 -5.49 2.95 -0.24
CA VAL A 130 -6.41 1.99 -0.87
C VAL A 130 -6.06 1.85 -2.36
N ILE A 131 -5.65 0.65 -2.78
CA ILE A 131 -5.34 0.35 -4.18
C ILE A 131 -6.61 -0.11 -4.89
N PHE A 132 -6.99 0.59 -5.95
CA PHE A 132 -8.20 0.30 -6.74
C PHE A 132 -7.98 -0.77 -7.80
N GLU A 133 -6.79 -0.85 -8.39
CA GLU A 133 -6.43 -1.63 -9.57
C GLU A 133 -7.28 -1.24 -10.78
N ASN A 134 -7.09 -0.02 -11.23
CA ASN A 134 -7.91 0.66 -12.23
C ASN A 134 -8.05 -0.08 -13.56
N CYS A 135 -7.11 -0.97 -13.91
CA CYS A 135 -7.16 -1.72 -15.16
C CYS A 135 -8.34 -2.69 -15.26
N TYR A 136 -9.00 -3.01 -14.15
CA TYR A 136 -10.22 -3.84 -14.11
C TYR A 136 -11.51 -3.02 -13.98
N LEU A 137 -11.41 -1.72 -13.71
CA LEU A 137 -12.53 -0.90 -13.28
C LEU A 137 -12.98 0.09 -14.37
N LYS A 138 -14.28 0.32 -14.44
CA LYS A 138 -14.87 1.44 -15.17
C LYS A 138 -14.81 2.71 -14.34
N ASP A 139 -15.02 3.88 -14.96
CA ASP A 139 -14.96 5.17 -14.26
C ASP A 139 -16.01 5.29 -13.15
N GLU A 140 -17.21 4.77 -13.36
CA GLU A 140 -18.26 4.72 -12.33
C GLU A 140 -17.82 4.00 -11.05
N HIS A 141 -17.04 2.90 -11.18
CA HIS A 141 -16.49 2.17 -10.05
C HIS A 141 -15.44 3.01 -9.30
N LYS A 142 -14.57 3.70 -10.04
CA LYS A 142 -13.50 4.53 -9.48
C LYS A 142 -14.10 5.70 -8.69
N VAL A 143 -15.11 6.38 -9.26
CA VAL A 143 -15.83 7.47 -8.58
C VAL A 143 -16.42 6.97 -7.27
N ARG A 144 -17.16 5.83 -7.32
CA ARG A 144 -17.78 5.26 -6.12
C ARG A 144 -16.77 4.85 -5.07
N LEU A 145 -15.63 4.30 -5.47
CA LEU A 145 -14.53 3.99 -4.54
C LEU A 145 -13.92 5.24 -3.91
N CYS A 146 -13.75 6.32 -4.67
CA CYS A 146 -13.28 7.59 -4.12
C CYS A 146 -14.24 8.14 -3.06
N GLU A 147 -15.56 8.08 -3.31
CA GLU A 147 -16.57 8.48 -2.34
C GLU A 147 -16.46 7.66 -1.04
N ILE A 148 -16.41 6.32 -1.16
CA ILE A 148 -16.27 5.41 -0.02
C ILE A 148 -14.98 5.68 0.75
N CYS A 149 -13.85 5.83 0.06
CA CYS A 149 -12.57 6.13 0.70
C CYS A 149 -12.59 7.49 1.42
N GLY A 150 -13.22 8.51 0.82
CA GLY A 150 -13.39 9.82 1.45
C GLY A 150 -14.25 9.75 2.72
N GLU A 151 -15.39 9.05 2.67
CA GLU A 151 -16.27 8.84 3.83
C GLU A 151 -15.57 8.07 4.96
N LEU A 152 -14.73 7.07 4.60
CA LEU A 152 -13.95 6.27 5.54
C LEU A 152 -12.65 6.94 5.98
N ARG A 153 -12.30 8.09 5.39
CA ARG A 153 -11.08 8.86 5.68
C ARG A 153 -9.79 8.09 5.41
N ALA A 154 -9.76 7.26 4.35
CA ALA A 154 -8.49 6.70 3.88
C ALA A 154 -7.52 7.85 3.58
N ASP A 155 -6.25 7.70 3.95
CA ASP A 155 -5.25 8.77 3.77
C ASP A 155 -4.95 9.01 2.29
N TRP A 156 -4.91 7.95 1.49
CA TRP A 156 -4.70 8.03 0.04
C TRP A 156 -5.45 6.96 -0.73
N VAL A 157 -5.63 7.22 -2.02
CA VAL A 157 -6.03 6.22 -3.01
C VAL A 157 -4.90 6.00 -4.01
N LYS A 158 -4.73 4.76 -4.47
CA LYS A 158 -3.68 4.36 -5.41
C LYS A 158 -4.30 3.66 -6.61
N THR A 159 -3.81 3.98 -7.81
CA THR A 159 -4.43 3.50 -9.04
C THR A 159 -4.19 2.03 -9.33
N SER A 160 -3.02 1.52 -8.96
CA SER A 160 -2.55 0.24 -9.50
C SER A 160 -1.58 -0.47 -8.54
N THR A 161 -1.60 -1.82 -8.59
CA THR A 161 -0.61 -2.67 -7.92
C THR A 161 0.72 -2.72 -8.68
N GLY A 162 0.71 -2.45 -9.98
CA GLY A 162 1.83 -2.74 -10.89
C GLY A 162 1.85 -4.17 -11.44
N TYR A 163 0.92 -5.04 -11.02
CA TYR A 163 0.80 -6.45 -11.44
C TYR A 163 -0.45 -6.75 -12.26
N GLY A 164 -1.32 -5.76 -12.47
CA GLY A 164 -2.53 -5.89 -13.27
C GLY A 164 -2.24 -5.93 -14.79
N ARG A 165 -3.33 -6.05 -15.57
CA ARG A 165 -3.23 -6.06 -17.05
C ARG A 165 -2.59 -4.77 -17.57
N GLY A 166 -1.58 -4.90 -18.41
CA GLY A 166 -0.85 -3.76 -19.00
C GLY A 166 0.22 -3.14 -18.09
N ALA A 167 0.40 -3.67 -16.90
CA ALA A 167 1.55 -3.31 -16.08
C ALA A 167 2.85 -3.70 -16.82
N ARG A 168 3.71 -2.73 -17.05
CA ARG A 168 5.07 -3.04 -17.50
C ARG A 168 5.89 -3.38 -16.28
N PRO A 169 6.69 -4.48 -16.29
CA PRO A 169 7.64 -4.72 -15.22
C PRO A 169 8.55 -3.50 -15.11
N SER A 170 8.65 -2.94 -13.90
CA SER A 170 9.67 -1.93 -13.65
C SER A 170 11.03 -2.55 -13.92
N ARG A 171 11.75 -2.03 -14.90
CA ARG A 171 13.16 -2.35 -15.03
C ARG A 171 13.87 -1.65 -13.88
N ILE A 172 14.35 -2.43 -12.95
CA ILE A 172 15.30 -1.99 -11.93
C ILE A 172 16.65 -1.82 -12.62
#